data_d3eb9544e22697eee078c3beffef55e7
#
_entry.id   d3eb9544e22697eee078c3beffef55e7
#
_cell.length_a   1.000
_cell.length_b   1.000
_cell.length_c   1.000
_cell.angle_alpha   90.00
_cell.angle_beta   90.00
_cell.angle_gamma   90.00
#
_symmetry.space_group_name_H-M   'P 1'
#
loop_
_entity.id
_entity.type
_entity.pdbx_description
1 polymer ?
#
loop_
_entity_poly.entity_id
_entity_poly.type
_entity_poly.pdbx_seq_one_letter_code
_entity_poly.pdbx_strand_id
1 'polypeptide(L)'
;FTVYGTQLWWPLRPHPTMGSSVFIIDPGYTVWLLLGCVLAWFGRARSWVGKVLGVALLISSGYLGWGLIAKALVDRAAQQSLSAMGLGDAPRFSVPMPFNTLLWRVVAMTPNGYVVGDRSLVADHGPMQFEGHASNVQALREAGGIPAVQQLTWFNRGFMRAQVMDGRLVLSDLRMGLEPDYTFNFAVAEQVDGQWRPITPEQLRADYSSPAARADAGRRLAAMWQRIWHEPAASA
;
A
#
# COMPACT_ATOMS: atom_id res chain seq x y z
N PHE A 1 6.94 9.50 4.31
CA PHE A 1 6.89 9.17 2.88
C PHE A 1 6.23 7.82 2.58
N THR A 2 6.18 6.87 3.54
CA THR A 2 5.55 5.56 3.34
C THR A 2 4.02 5.58 3.55
N VAL A 3 3.34 4.49 3.18
CA VAL A 3 1.86 4.35 3.26
C VAL A 3 1.35 4.24 4.70
N TYR A 4 2.14 3.75 5.64
CA TYR A 4 1.71 3.65 7.05
C TYR A 4 1.81 4.96 7.81
N GLY A 5 2.62 5.88 7.35
CA GLY A 5 2.83 7.17 8.01
C GLY A 5 3.66 7.10 9.30
N THR A 6 3.88 8.26 9.86
CA THR A 6 4.64 8.46 11.10
C THR A 6 3.85 9.36 12.03
N GLN A 7 3.85 9.06 13.32
CA GLN A 7 3.26 9.91 14.35
C GLN A 7 4.17 11.09 14.66
N LEU A 8 4.25 12.06 13.76
CA LEU A 8 5.14 13.22 13.87
C LEU A 8 4.75 14.17 15.03
N TRP A 9 3.51 14.09 15.51
CA TRP A 9 2.94 15.01 16.47
C TRP A 9 2.77 14.40 17.87
N TRP A 10 3.52 13.34 18.18
CA TRP A 10 3.51 12.77 19.52
C TRP A 10 3.87 13.84 20.58
N PRO A 11 3.13 13.95 21.72
CA PRO A 11 2.12 13.04 22.28
C PRO A 11 0.67 13.30 21.81
N LEU A 12 0.43 14.28 20.94
CA LEU A 12 -0.86 14.44 20.29
C LEU A 12 -1.16 13.19 19.47
N ARG A 13 -2.44 12.84 19.33
CA ARG A 13 -2.87 11.62 18.63
C ARG A 13 -3.69 11.90 17.34
N PRO A 14 -3.25 12.76 16.43
CA PRO A 14 -3.84 12.77 15.09
C PRO A 14 -3.49 11.48 14.36
N HIS A 15 -4.18 11.20 13.26
CA HIS A 15 -3.77 10.09 12.40
C HIS A 15 -2.31 10.23 11.98
N PRO A 16 -1.57 9.11 11.85
CA PRO A 16 -0.19 9.13 11.36
C PRO A 16 -0.07 9.89 10.04
N THR A 17 0.91 10.78 9.91
CA THR A 17 1.13 11.55 8.68
C THR A 17 1.64 10.60 7.60
N MET A 18 0.81 10.40 6.56
CA MET A 18 1.03 9.44 5.48
C MET A 18 1.37 10.18 4.19
N GLY A 19 2.55 9.90 3.61
CA GLY A 19 2.99 10.47 2.32
C GLY A 19 2.72 9.55 1.14
N SER A 20 2.83 8.25 1.32
CA SER A 20 2.64 7.21 0.30
C SER A 20 3.37 7.49 -1.02
N SER A 21 4.56 8.09 -0.99
CA SER A 21 5.30 8.48 -2.18
C SER A 21 6.45 7.54 -2.53
N VAL A 22 6.85 6.68 -1.59
CA VAL A 22 7.86 5.63 -1.78
C VAL A 22 7.43 4.36 -1.08
N PHE A 23 7.88 3.21 -1.59
CA PHE A 23 7.67 1.93 -0.94
C PHE A 23 8.52 1.83 0.34
N ILE A 24 8.12 0.99 1.31
CA ILE A 24 8.81 0.87 2.61
C ILE A 24 10.28 0.46 2.43
N ILE A 25 10.53 -0.49 1.52
CA ILE A 25 11.87 -0.95 1.14
C ILE A 25 12.07 -0.57 -0.33
N ASP A 26 12.62 0.61 -0.56
CA ASP A 26 12.84 1.12 -1.92
C ASP A 26 14.35 1.16 -2.24
N PRO A 27 14.81 0.27 -3.14
CA PRO A 27 16.22 0.24 -3.54
C PRO A 27 16.66 1.52 -4.24
N GLY A 28 15.77 2.16 -5.01
CA GLY A 28 16.04 3.42 -5.71
C GLY A 28 16.41 4.56 -4.77
N TYR A 29 15.87 4.54 -3.54
CA TYR A 29 16.25 5.46 -2.48
C TYR A 29 17.51 5.02 -1.74
N THR A 30 17.58 3.74 -1.35
CA THR A 30 18.53 3.25 -0.35
C THR A 30 19.93 2.98 -0.94
N VAL A 31 20.00 2.50 -2.19
CA VAL A 31 21.27 2.06 -2.80
C VAL A 31 22.31 3.18 -2.88
N TRP A 32 21.88 4.38 -3.19
CA TRP A 32 22.79 5.54 -3.32
C TRP A 32 23.41 5.93 -1.98
N LEU A 33 22.61 5.93 -0.92
CA LEU A 33 23.08 6.21 0.43
C LEU A 33 24.05 5.12 0.90
N LEU A 34 23.72 3.84 0.63
CA LEU A 34 24.58 2.71 0.96
C LEU A 34 25.93 2.80 0.24
N LEU A 35 25.91 3.05 -1.08
CA LEU A 35 27.12 3.23 -1.87
C LEU A 35 27.94 4.41 -1.37
N GLY A 36 27.29 5.54 -1.07
CA GLY A 36 27.96 6.70 -0.48
C GLY A 36 28.66 6.38 0.83
N CYS A 37 27.98 5.65 1.73
CA CYS A 37 28.55 5.21 3.01
C CYS A 37 29.73 4.22 2.83
N VAL A 38 29.59 3.24 1.93
CA VAL A 38 30.65 2.26 1.64
C VAL A 38 31.89 2.96 1.08
N LEU A 39 31.72 3.83 0.10
CA LEU A 39 32.84 4.60 -0.49
C LEU A 39 33.49 5.53 0.54
N ALA A 40 32.68 6.16 1.39
CA ALA A 40 33.19 6.98 2.50
C ALA A 40 33.98 6.16 3.51
N TRP A 41 33.54 4.95 3.83
CA TRP A 41 34.23 4.05 4.75
C TRP A 41 35.63 3.69 4.24
N PHE A 42 35.76 3.29 2.97
CA PHE A 42 37.06 2.94 2.39
C PHE A 42 37.94 4.16 2.09
N GLY A 43 37.31 5.31 1.78
CA GLY A 43 38.01 6.55 1.45
C GLY A 43 38.18 7.54 2.59
N ARG A 44 37.89 7.17 3.85
CA ARG A 44 37.76 8.09 5.01
C ARG A 44 38.92 9.08 5.25
N ALA A 45 40.10 8.81 4.74
CA ALA A 45 41.24 9.72 4.78
C ALA A 45 41.39 10.62 3.54
N ARG A 46 40.46 10.54 2.60
CA ARG A 46 40.52 11.24 1.31
C ARG A 46 39.63 12.47 1.31
N SER A 47 40.08 13.53 0.65
CA SER A 47 39.34 14.82 0.53
C SER A 47 38.05 14.77 -0.28
N TRP A 48 37.87 13.73 -1.12
CA TRP A 48 36.69 13.57 -1.97
C TRP A 48 35.45 12.99 -1.23
N VAL A 49 35.63 12.41 -0.03
CA VAL A 49 34.58 11.71 0.73
C VAL A 49 33.34 12.59 0.94
N GLY A 50 33.52 13.84 1.36
CA GLY A 50 32.40 14.77 1.55
C GLY A 50 31.62 15.02 0.27
N LYS A 51 32.29 15.08 -0.88
CA LYS A 51 31.61 15.25 -2.19
C LYS A 51 30.78 14.01 -2.54
N VAL A 52 31.30 12.81 -2.34
CA VAL A 52 30.58 11.54 -2.60
C VAL A 52 29.34 11.42 -1.72
N LEU A 53 29.46 11.71 -0.44
CA LEU A 53 28.31 11.72 0.47
C LEU A 53 27.27 12.76 0.07
N GLY A 54 27.70 13.96 -0.32
CA GLY A 54 26.82 15.02 -0.82
C GLY A 54 26.07 14.61 -2.09
N VAL A 55 26.77 13.98 -3.04
CA VAL A 55 26.14 13.46 -4.28
C VAL A 55 25.16 12.34 -3.97
N ALA A 56 25.53 11.37 -3.11
CA ALA A 56 24.63 10.29 -2.70
C ALA A 56 23.35 10.82 -2.05
N LEU A 57 23.49 11.80 -1.17
CA LEU A 57 22.33 12.45 -0.52
C LEU A 57 21.49 13.23 -1.55
N LEU A 58 22.11 13.95 -2.48
CA LEU A 58 21.39 14.69 -3.52
C LEU A 58 20.58 13.75 -4.42
N ILE A 59 21.17 12.66 -4.90
CA ILE A 59 20.46 11.67 -5.74
C ILE A 59 19.30 11.04 -4.96
N SER A 60 19.53 10.60 -3.72
CA SER A 60 18.51 9.99 -2.88
C SER A 60 17.36 10.97 -2.57
N SER A 61 17.67 12.24 -2.27
CA SER A 61 16.67 13.30 -2.06
C SER A 61 15.90 13.62 -3.35
N GLY A 62 16.59 13.66 -4.49
CA GLY A 62 15.98 13.83 -5.81
C GLY A 62 14.98 12.70 -6.12
N TYR A 63 15.32 11.47 -5.75
CA TYR A 63 14.40 10.34 -5.89
C TYR A 63 13.13 10.50 -5.03
N LEU A 64 13.23 11.01 -3.80
CA LEU A 64 12.05 11.35 -2.99
C LEU A 64 11.20 12.44 -3.66
N GLY A 65 11.84 13.46 -4.22
CA GLY A 65 11.17 14.51 -5.00
C GLY A 65 10.43 13.94 -6.21
N TRP A 66 11.08 13.05 -6.95
CA TRP A 66 10.43 12.30 -8.03
C TRP A 66 9.21 11.50 -7.55
N GLY A 67 9.31 10.79 -6.42
CA GLY A 67 8.19 10.03 -5.85
C GLY A 67 6.96 10.91 -5.56
N LEU A 68 7.16 12.15 -5.13
CA LEU A 68 6.05 13.11 -4.92
C LEU A 68 5.43 13.56 -6.26
N ILE A 69 6.24 13.79 -7.29
CA ILE A 69 5.75 14.12 -8.64
C ILE A 69 4.98 12.95 -9.22
N ALA A 70 5.55 11.73 -9.15
CA ALA A 70 4.92 10.50 -9.61
C ALA A 70 3.55 10.29 -8.96
N LYS A 71 3.49 10.48 -7.63
CA LYS A 71 2.23 10.42 -6.88
C LYS A 71 1.21 11.42 -7.41
N ALA A 72 1.60 12.66 -7.61
CA ALA A 72 0.69 13.70 -8.10
C ALA A 72 0.14 13.39 -9.50
N LEU A 73 0.95 12.79 -10.38
CA LEU A 73 0.52 12.35 -11.71
C LEU A 73 -0.53 11.22 -11.62
N VAL A 74 -0.25 10.22 -10.77
CA VAL A 74 -1.17 9.09 -10.54
C VAL A 74 -2.47 9.56 -9.89
N ASP A 75 -2.40 10.41 -8.87
CA ASP A 75 -3.58 10.94 -8.17
C ASP A 75 -4.48 11.74 -9.12
N ARG A 76 -3.91 12.48 -10.08
CA ARG A 76 -4.67 13.17 -11.12
C ARG A 76 -5.39 12.21 -12.06
N ALA A 77 -4.68 11.19 -12.56
CA ALA A 77 -5.26 10.18 -13.44
C ALA A 77 -6.37 9.39 -12.72
N ALA A 78 -6.14 9.02 -11.47
CA ALA A 78 -7.13 8.35 -10.64
C ALA A 78 -8.37 9.22 -10.39
N GLN A 79 -8.17 10.52 -10.05
CA GLN A 79 -9.27 11.46 -9.87
C GLN A 79 -10.15 11.56 -11.09
N GLN A 80 -9.56 11.68 -12.27
CA GLN A 80 -10.32 11.78 -13.54
C GLN A 80 -11.15 10.52 -13.79
N SER A 81 -10.55 9.34 -13.65
CA SER A 81 -11.22 8.07 -13.90
C SER A 81 -12.30 7.77 -12.87
N LEU A 82 -12.03 8.00 -11.57
CA LEU A 82 -13.00 7.81 -10.50
C LEU A 82 -14.16 8.79 -10.61
N SER A 83 -13.92 10.05 -11.02
CA SER A 83 -14.98 11.02 -11.26
C SER A 83 -15.92 10.57 -12.38
N ALA A 84 -15.40 9.99 -13.45
CA ALA A 84 -16.20 9.43 -14.54
C ALA A 84 -17.06 8.23 -14.09
N MET A 85 -16.65 7.53 -13.02
CA MET A 85 -17.39 6.43 -12.39
C MET A 85 -18.36 6.91 -11.28
N GLY A 86 -18.47 8.22 -11.03
CA GLY A 86 -19.26 8.76 -9.90
C GLY A 86 -18.60 8.58 -8.54
N LEU A 87 -17.31 8.23 -8.49
CA LEU A 87 -16.54 8.00 -7.27
C LEU A 87 -15.47 9.09 -7.01
N GLY A 88 -15.63 10.28 -7.56
CA GLY A 88 -14.66 11.37 -7.45
C GLY A 88 -14.35 11.79 -6.02
N ASP A 89 -15.34 11.75 -5.13
CA ASP A 89 -15.23 12.12 -3.71
C ASP A 89 -14.96 10.91 -2.79
N ALA A 90 -14.82 9.70 -3.35
CA ALA A 90 -14.56 8.52 -2.56
C ALA A 90 -13.20 8.61 -1.83
N PRO A 91 -13.15 8.24 -0.52
CA PRO A 91 -11.88 8.13 0.19
C PRO A 91 -10.94 7.20 -0.54
N ARG A 92 -9.71 7.66 -0.83
CA ARG A 92 -8.74 6.88 -1.58
C ARG A 92 -7.32 7.13 -1.11
N PHE A 93 -6.45 6.19 -1.46
CA PHE A 93 -5.01 6.38 -1.38
C PHE A 93 -4.34 5.82 -2.64
N SER A 94 -3.18 6.34 -2.95
CA SER A 94 -2.26 5.79 -3.94
C SER A 94 -0.95 5.38 -3.26
N VAL A 95 -0.35 4.31 -3.73
CA VAL A 95 0.91 3.76 -3.19
C VAL A 95 1.73 3.17 -4.34
N PRO A 96 3.06 3.40 -4.37
CA PRO A 96 3.90 2.75 -5.35
C PRO A 96 3.98 1.25 -5.04
N MET A 97 4.08 0.45 -6.09
CA MET A 97 4.23 -0.99 -5.98
C MET A 97 5.63 -1.35 -5.44
N PRO A 98 5.83 -2.56 -4.91
CA PRO A 98 7.10 -2.96 -4.31
C PRO A 98 8.33 -2.65 -5.17
N PHE A 99 9.35 -2.07 -4.54
CA PHE A 99 10.69 -1.81 -5.07
C PHE A 99 10.78 -0.83 -6.25
N ASN A 100 9.73 -0.07 -6.56
CA ASN A 100 9.74 0.91 -7.66
C ASN A 100 8.80 2.09 -7.39
N THR A 101 8.90 3.13 -8.22
CA THR A 101 8.02 4.31 -8.25
C THR A 101 7.42 4.53 -9.65
N LEU A 102 7.43 3.50 -10.51
CA LEU A 102 6.91 3.57 -11.88
C LEU A 102 5.52 2.96 -12.01
N LEU A 103 5.23 1.92 -11.20
CA LEU A 103 3.92 1.28 -11.13
C LEU A 103 3.26 1.64 -9.81
N TRP A 104 2.02 2.10 -9.86
CA TRP A 104 1.27 2.59 -8.71
C TRP A 104 -0.06 1.87 -8.60
N ARG A 105 -0.50 1.64 -7.38
CA ARG A 105 -1.84 1.16 -7.06
C ARG A 105 -2.65 2.27 -6.42
N VAL A 106 -3.90 2.38 -6.86
CA VAL A 106 -4.90 3.26 -6.25
C VAL A 106 -6.03 2.40 -5.73
N VAL A 107 -6.41 2.63 -4.49
CA VAL A 107 -7.58 2.01 -3.86
C VAL A 107 -8.55 3.11 -3.48
N ALA A 108 -9.81 2.99 -3.88
CA ALA A 108 -10.89 3.88 -3.47
C ALA A 108 -12.01 3.10 -2.80
N MET A 109 -12.47 3.58 -1.65
CA MET A 109 -13.54 2.94 -0.88
C MET A 109 -14.89 3.23 -1.51
N THR A 110 -15.78 2.24 -1.51
CA THR A 110 -17.15 2.36 -1.98
C THR A 110 -18.14 1.98 -0.88
N PRO A 111 -19.44 2.27 -1.01
CA PRO A 111 -20.43 1.89 0.00
C PRO A 111 -20.48 0.40 0.31
N ASN A 112 -20.12 -0.47 -0.64
CA ASN A 112 -20.23 -1.92 -0.52
C ASN A 112 -18.87 -2.65 -0.59
N GLY A 113 -17.76 -1.89 -0.59
CA GLY A 113 -16.42 -2.47 -0.68
C GLY A 113 -15.38 -1.46 -1.11
N TYR A 114 -14.64 -1.74 -2.17
CA TYR A 114 -13.62 -0.85 -2.71
C TYR A 114 -13.34 -1.18 -4.17
N VAL A 115 -12.70 -0.26 -4.86
CA VAL A 115 -12.17 -0.46 -6.20
C VAL A 115 -10.66 -0.31 -6.19
N VAL A 116 -9.98 -1.12 -7.01
CA VAL A 116 -8.52 -1.13 -7.15
C VAL A 116 -8.16 -0.87 -8.60
N GLY A 117 -7.22 0.02 -8.83
CA GLY A 117 -6.66 0.25 -10.17
C GLY A 117 -5.15 0.43 -10.10
N ASP A 118 -4.45 -0.11 -11.09
CA ASP A 118 -3.00 0.02 -11.23
C ASP A 118 -2.68 1.00 -12.37
N ARG A 119 -1.65 1.83 -12.19
CA ARG A 119 -1.16 2.80 -13.17
C ARG A 119 0.34 2.68 -13.36
N SER A 120 0.76 2.36 -14.57
CA SER A 120 2.15 2.54 -15.00
C SER A 120 2.35 3.98 -15.49
N LEU A 121 3.39 4.64 -15.01
CA LEU A 121 3.79 5.97 -15.51
C LEU A 121 4.54 5.88 -16.84
N VAL A 122 4.90 4.67 -17.28
CA VAL A 122 5.66 4.43 -18.51
C VAL A 122 4.77 3.92 -19.64
N ALA A 123 3.91 2.94 -19.33
CA ALA A 123 3.14 2.22 -20.35
C ALA A 123 1.72 2.77 -20.55
N ASP A 124 1.08 3.31 -19.51
CA ASP A 124 -0.34 3.64 -19.57
C ASP A 124 -0.59 5.05 -20.09
N HIS A 125 -1.35 5.17 -21.15
CA HIS A 125 -1.69 6.44 -21.79
C HIS A 125 -3.17 6.83 -21.64
N GLY A 126 -4.06 5.84 -21.42
CA GLY A 126 -5.51 6.02 -21.31
C GLY A 126 -6.00 6.29 -19.88
N PRO A 127 -7.33 6.31 -19.65
CA PRO A 127 -7.92 6.34 -18.32
C PRO A 127 -7.50 5.14 -17.48
N MET A 128 -7.43 5.31 -16.17
CA MET A 128 -7.20 4.19 -15.26
C MET A 128 -8.43 3.27 -15.26
N GLN A 129 -8.17 1.98 -15.32
CA GLN A 129 -9.18 0.94 -15.12
C GLN A 129 -9.23 0.54 -13.67
N PHE A 130 -10.43 0.35 -13.14
CA PHE A 130 -10.66 -0.05 -11.75
C PHE A 130 -11.48 -1.33 -11.70
N GLU A 131 -11.04 -2.27 -10.89
CA GLU A 131 -11.73 -3.51 -10.57
C GLU A 131 -12.43 -3.38 -9.22
N GLY A 132 -13.70 -3.83 -9.13
CA GLY A 132 -14.51 -3.76 -7.91
C GLY A 132 -14.34 -5.00 -7.05
N HIS A 133 -14.18 -4.78 -5.74
CA HIS A 133 -14.08 -5.85 -4.74
C HIS A 133 -15.08 -5.62 -3.62
N ALA A 134 -15.80 -6.69 -3.25
CA ALA A 134 -16.77 -6.65 -2.17
C ALA A 134 -16.10 -6.69 -0.79
N SER A 135 -16.71 -6.01 0.16
CA SER A 135 -16.36 -6.08 1.58
C SER A 135 -17.62 -6.26 2.41
N ASN A 136 -17.57 -7.03 3.47
CA ASN A 136 -18.71 -7.19 4.37
C ASN A 136 -18.85 -5.95 5.28
N VAL A 137 -19.32 -4.87 4.69
CA VAL A 137 -19.50 -3.56 5.35
C VAL A 137 -20.53 -3.66 6.48
N GLN A 138 -21.50 -4.58 6.37
CA GLN A 138 -22.49 -4.79 7.41
C GLN A 138 -21.86 -5.37 8.67
N ALA A 139 -21.11 -6.47 8.54
CA ALA A 139 -20.39 -7.07 9.66
C ALA A 139 -19.41 -6.08 10.31
N LEU A 140 -18.71 -5.29 9.49
CA LEU A 140 -17.81 -4.25 9.99
C LEU A 140 -18.57 -3.19 10.82
N ARG A 141 -19.73 -2.78 10.36
CA ARG A 141 -20.57 -1.77 11.05
C ARG A 141 -21.14 -2.34 12.36
N GLU A 142 -21.64 -3.58 12.33
CA GLU A 142 -22.18 -4.27 13.52
C GLU A 142 -21.09 -4.49 14.58
N ALA A 143 -19.86 -4.81 14.16
CA ALA A 143 -18.70 -4.98 15.04
C ALA A 143 -17.99 -3.67 15.41
N GLY A 144 -18.47 -2.51 14.95
CA GLY A 144 -17.80 -1.21 15.12
C GLY A 144 -17.56 -0.77 16.56
N GLY A 145 -18.31 -1.34 17.54
CA GLY A 145 -18.09 -1.10 18.97
C GLY A 145 -16.92 -1.90 19.58
N ILE A 146 -16.34 -2.87 18.86
CA ILE A 146 -15.25 -3.71 19.37
C ILE A 146 -13.93 -2.92 19.34
N PRO A 147 -13.17 -2.85 20.46
CA PRO A 147 -11.95 -2.05 20.57
C PRO A 147 -10.91 -2.34 19.47
N ALA A 148 -10.72 -3.61 19.11
CA ALA A 148 -9.78 -4.00 18.04
C ALA A 148 -10.21 -3.45 16.67
N VAL A 149 -11.52 -3.44 16.36
CA VAL A 149 -12.06 -2.85 15.12
C VAL A 149 -11.81 -1.34 15.10
N GLN A 150 -12.08 -0.65 16.21
CA GLN A 150 -11.85 0.79 16.34
C GLN A 150 -10.37 1.14 16.18
N GLN A 151 -9.47 0.38 16.80
CA GLN A 151 -8.03 0.60 16.70
C GLN A 151 -7.52 0.41 15.28
N LEU A 152 -7.96 -0.65 14.59
CA LEU A 152 -7.59 -0.89 13.19
C LEU A 152 -8.15 0.21 12.28
N THR A 153 -9.42 0.60 12.47
CA THR A 153 -10.05 1.70 11.71
C THR A 153 -9.29 3.00 11.88
N TRP A 154 -8.88 3.33 13.11
CA TRP A 154 -8.05 4.50 13.37
C TRP A 154 -6.69 4.38 12.67
N PHE A 155 -6.01 3.24 12.77
CA PHE A 155 -4.68 3.04 12.22
C PHE A 155 -4.68 3.08 10.69
N ASN A 156 -5.62 2.39 10.03
CA ASN A 156 -5.68 2.29 8.58
C ASN A 156 -6.60 3.34 7.93
N ARG A 157 -7.17 4.25 8.72
CA ARG A 157 -8.11 5.31 8.26
C ARG A 157 -9.34 4.76 7.53
N GLY A 158 -9.76 3.55 7.86
CA GLY A 158 -10.87 2.87 7.21
C GLY A 158 -10.51 2.18 5.88
N PHE A 159 -9.26 2.22 5.44
CA PHE A 159 -8.82 1.48 4.25
C PHE A 159 -8.62 0.00 4.58
N MET A 160 -9.74 -0.70 4.75
CA MET A 160 -9.74 -2.12 5.09
C MET A 160 -10.87 -2.89 4.40
N ARG A 161 -10.60 -4.17 4.16
CA ARG A 161 -11.59 -5.14 3.75
C ARG A 161 -12.08 -5.92 4.98
N ALA A 162 -13.37 -6.09 5.11
CA ALA A 162 -13.98 -6.99 6.09
C ALA A 162 -14.48 -8.26 5.39
N GLN A 163 -14.18 -9.41 5.95
CA GLN A 163 -14.67 -10.71 5.49
C GLN A 163 -15.11 -11.55 6.69
N VAL A 164 -16.10 -12.40 6.47
CA VAL A 164 -16.48 -13.44 7.45
C VAL A 164 -15.91 -14.76 6.96
N MET A 165 -15.01 -15.34 7.74
CA MET A 165 -14.36 -16.61 7.47
C MET A 165 -14.51 -17.52 8.68
N ASP A 166 -15.13 -18.67 8.49
CA ASP A 166 -15.39 -19.65 9.57
C ASP A 166 -16.05 -19.03 10.81
N GLY A 167 -17.04 -18.15 10.59
CA GLY A 167 -17.74 -17.44 11.66
C GLY A 167 -16.95 -16.34 12.37
N ARG A 168 -15.73 -16.03 11.90
CA ARG A 168 -14.89 -14.96 12.43
C ARG A 168 -14.85 -13.76 11.49
N LEU A 169 -14.87 -12.58 12.07
CA LEU A 169 -14.65 -11.33 11.34
C LEU A 169 -13.14 -11.10 11.15
N VAL A 170 -12.72 -11.13 9.89
CA VAL A 170 -11.35 -10.88 9.48
C VAL A 170 -11.27 -9.51 8.81
N LEU A 171 -10.40 -8.64 9.32
CA LEU A 171 -10.11 -7.33 8.77
C LEU A 171 -8.74 -7.34 8.10
N SER A 172 -8.69 -6.96 6.81
CA SER A 172 -7.46 -6.86 6.01
C SER A 172 -7.12 -5.40 5.74
N ASP A 173 -5.88 -4.98 6.04
CA ASP A 173 -5.39 -3.66 5.70
C ASP A 173 -5.05 -3.60 4.20
N LEU A 174 -5.77 -2.76 3.45
CA LEU A 174 -5.64 -2.64 2.00
C LEU A 174 -4.36 -1.93 1.54
N ARG A 175 -3.61 -1.36 2.46
CA ARG A 175 -2.42 -0.55 2.15
C ARG A 175 -1.18 -1.38 1.84
N MET A 176 -1.15 -2.67 2.19
CA MET A 176 -0.05 -3.58 1.86
C MET A 176 -0.56 -4.98 1.50
N GLY A 177 -0.23 -5.38 0.30
CA GLY A 177 -0.63 -6.66 -0.28
C GLY A 177 -1.36 -6.46 -1.60
N LEU A 178 -1.74 -7.55 -2.20
CA LEU A 178 -2.49 -7.64 -3.45
C LEU A 178 -3.67 -8.57 -3.25
N GLU A 179 -4.80 -8.30 -3.91
CA GLU A 179 -5.89 -9.25 -3.93
C GLU A 179 -5.45 -10.64 -4.42
N PRO A 180 -5.90 -11.71 -3.77
CA PRO A 180 -6.70 -11.72 -2.53
C PRO A 180 -5.88 -11.68 -1.24
N ASP A 181 -4.53 -11.67 -1.33
CA ASP A 181 -3.58 -11.90 -0.24
C ASP A 181 -3.00 -10.59 0.30
N TYR A 182 -3.66 -10.01 1.31
CA TYR A 182 -3.11 -8.88 2.04
C TYR A 182 -2.14 -9.34 3.13
N THR A 183 -1.14 -8.52 3.42
CA THR A 183 -0.09 -8.84 4.39
C THR A 183 -0.60 -8.82 5.84
N PHE A 184 -1.54 -7.92 6.13
CA PHE A 184 -2.07 -7.72 7.47
C PHE A 184 -3.54 -8.05 7.51
N ASN A 185 -3.84 -9.28 7.91
CA ASN A 185 -5.17 -9.80 8.14
C ASN A 185 -5.30 -10.12 9.64
N PHE A 186 -6.35 -9.63 10.28
CA PHE A 186 -6.60 -9.87 11.70
C PHE A 186 -8.01 -10.42 11.91
N ALA A 187 -8.14 -11.61 12.53
CA ALA A 187 -9.39 -12.05 13.10
C ALA A 187 -9.60 -11.28 14.41
N VAL A 188 -10.72 -10.55 14.53
CA VAL A 188 -10.96 -9.60 15.64
C VAL A 188 -12.23 -9.88 16.42
N ALA A 189 -13.15 -10.64 15.85
CA ALA A 189 -14.42 -11.01 16.47
C ALA A 189 -14.89 -12.37 15.95
N GLU A 190 -15.75 -13.03 16.71
CA GLU A 190 -16.46 -14.24 16.32
C GLU A 190 -17.97 -14.02 16.43
N GLN A 191 -18.75 -14.72 15.62
CA GLN A 191 -20.19 -14.67 15.65
C GLN A 191 -20.73 -15.72 16.60
N VAL A 192 -21.41 -15.29 17.68
CA VAL A 192 -22.05 -16.14 18.66
C VAL A 192 -23.51 -15.70 18.80
N ASP A 193 -24.46 -16.61 18.57
CA ASP A 193 -25.89 -16.33 18.63
C ASP A 193 -26.31 -15.11 17.76
N GLY A 194 -25.68 -14.97 16.58
CA GLY A 194 -25.95 -13.86 15.64
C GLY A 194 -25.34 -12.51 16.03
N GLN A 195 -24.55 -12.44 17.10
CA GLN A 195 -23.90 -11.23 17.57
C GLN A 195 -22.37 -11.35 17.48
N TRP A 196 -21.70 -10.26 17.15
CA TRP A 196 -20.24 -10.19 17.13
C TRP A 196 -19.69 -10.04 18.55
N ARG A 197 -18.89 -11.01 18.98
CA ARG A 197 -18.15 -10.99 20.25
C ARG A 197 -16.67 -10.76 20.00
N PRO A 198 -16.00 -9.90 20.79
CA PRO A 198 -14.57 -9.68 20.66
C PRO A 198 -13.78 -10.93 21.00
N ILE A 199 -12.75 -11.21 20.21
CA ILE A 199 -11.73 -12.21 20.52
C ILE A 199 -10.38 -11.52 20.70
N THR A 200 -9.37 -12.21 21.26
CA THR A 200 -7.99 -11.72 21.18
C THR A 200 -7.59 -11.62 19.72
N PRO A 201 -7.16 -10.43 19.22
CA PRO A 201 -6.83 -10.28 17.81
C PRO A 201 -5.73 -11.24 17.38
N GLU A 202 -6.03 -12.04 16.37
CA GLU A 202 -5.11 -13.04 15.80
C GLU A 202 -4.69 -12.60 14.40
N GLN A 203 -3.38 -12.46 14.17
CA GLN A 203 -2.88 -12.18 12.83
C GLN A 203 -2.89 -13.45 11.97
N LEU A 204 -3.68 -13.45 10.91
CA LEU A 204 -3.71 -14.51 9.92
C LEU A 204 -2.65 -14.19 8.84
N ARG A 205 -1.57 -14.96 8.87
CA ARG A 205 -0.47 -14.79 7.90
C ARG A 205 -0.68 -15.71 6.71
N ALA A 206 -0.34 -15.22 5.52
CA ALA A 206 -0.24 -16.07 4.34
C ALA A 206 0.83 -17.15 4.59
N ASP A 207 0.49 -18.39 4.28
CA ASP A 207 1.42 -19.50 4.43
C ASP A 207 2.30 -19.64 3.18
N TYR A 208 3.54 -19.22 3.29
CA TYR A 208 4.59 -19.38 2.26
C TYR A 208 5.49 -20.61 2.52
N SER A 209 5.09 -21.54 3.38
CA SER A 209 5.90 -22.72 3.71
C SER A 209 6.02 -23.67 2.52
N SER A 210 4.95 -23.79 1.71
CA SER A 210 4.94 -24.68 0.55
C SER A 210 5.74 -24.12 -0.65
N PRO A 211 6.42 -24.97 -1.43
CA PRO A 211 7.09 -24.58 -2.67
C PRO A 211 6.12 -23.93 -3.68
N ALA A 212 4.86 -24.39 -3.73
CA ALA A 212 3.84 -23.86 -4.62
C ALA A 212 3.46 -22.41 -4.27
N ALA A 213 3.26 -22.11 -2.99
CA ALA A 213 2.94 -20.75 -2.53
C ALA A 213 4.10 -19.77 -2.81
N ARG A 214 5.35 -20.21 -2.61
CA ARG A 214 6.54 -19.40 -2.96
C ARG A 214 6.64 -19.15 -4.47
N ALA A 215 6.38 -20.17 -5.28
CA ALA A 215 6.37 -20.04 -6.74
C ALA A 215 5.26 -19.08 -7.22
N ASP A 216 4.08 -19.12 -6.59
CA ASP A 216 2.99 -18.20 -6.87
C ASP A 216 3.35 -16.76 -6.53
N ALA A 217 3.90 -16.50 -5.36
CA ALA A 217 4.41 -15.19 -4.97
C ALA A 217 5.45 -14.67 -5.96
N GLY A 218 6.37 -15.54 -6.43
CA GLY A 218 7.34 -15.21 -7.47
C GLY A 218 6.69 -14.83 -8.80
N ARG A 219 5.68 -15.58 -9.25
CA ARG A 219 4.92 -15.26 -10.47
C ARG A 219 4.21 -13.91 -10.37
N ARG A 220 3.57 -13.62 -9.24
CA ARG A 220 2.88 -12.33 -9.00
C ARG A 220 3.86 -11.17 -9.02
N LEU A 221 5.03 -11.33 -8.40
CA LEU A 221 6.08 -10.32 -8.46
C LEU A 221 6.59 -10.11 -9.89
N ALA A 222 6.82 -11.17 -10.65
CA ALA A 222 7.22 -11.09 -12.04
C ALA A 222 6.14 -10.40 -12.91
N ALA A 223 4.87 -10.75 -12.73
CA ALA A 223 3.76 -10.12 -13.42
C ALA A 223 3.66 -8.61 -13.10
N MET A 224 3.86 -8.23 -11.83
CA MET A 224 3.94 -6.82 -11.43
C MET A 224 5.07 -6.08 -12.16
N TRP A 225 6.27 -6.68 -12.26
CA TRP A 225 7.39 -6.06 -12.99
C TRP A 225 7.11 -5.94 -14.50
N GLN A 226 6.46 -6.94 -15.12
CA GLN A 226 6.02 -6.87 -16.51
C GLN A 226 4.98 -5.76 -16.73
N ARG A 227 4.07 -5.55 -15.75
CA ARG A 227 3.03 -4.53 -15.81
C ARG A 227 3.58 -3.10 -15.84
N ILE A 228 4.81 -2.85 -15.38
CA ILE A 228 5.47 -1.55 -15.52
C ILE A 228 5.59 -1.16 -17.01
N TRP A 229 5.85 -2.13 -17.88
CA TRP A 229 6.21 -1.91 -19.28
C TRP A 229 5.08 -2.20 -20.28
N HIS A 230 3.96 -2.73 -19.81
CA HIS A 230 2.83 -3.13 -20.67
C HIS A 230 1.51 -2.61 -20.11
N GLU A 231 0.67 -2.06 -20.97
CA GLU A 231 -0.71 -1.75 -20.63
C GLU A 231 -1.50 -3.02 -20.28
N PRO A 232 -2.50 -2.94 -19.38
CA PRO A 232 -3.39 -4.08 -19.15
C PRO A 232 -4.12 -4.40 -20.45
N ALA A 233 -4.35 -5.70 -20.70
CA ALA A 233 -5.22 -6.08 -21.80
C ALA A 233 -6.59 -5.42 -21.60
N ALA A 234 -7.14 -4.82 -22.65
CA ALA A 234 -8.47 -4.24 -22.59
C ALA A 234 -9.44 -5.35 -22.14
N SER A 235 -10.16 -5.13 -21.05
CA SER A 235 -11.24 -6.01 -20.63
C SER A 235 -12.32 -5.95 -21.73
N ALA A 236 -12.49 -7.08 -22.42
CA ALA A 236 -13.51 -7.26 -23.45
C ALA A 236 -14.93 -7.24 -22.83
#